data_37bf992ab0cb5c26973d8c2e4855fd69
#
_entry.id   37bf992ab0cb5c26973d8c2e4855fd69
#
_cell.length_a   1.000
_cell.length_b   1.000
_cell.length_c   1.000
_cell.angle_alpha   90.00
_cell.angle_beta   90.00
_cell.angle_gamma   90.00
#
_symmetry.space_group_name_H-M   'P 1'
#
loop_
_entity.id
_entity.type
_entity.pdbx_description
1 polymer ?
#
loop_
_entity_poly.entity_id
_entity_poly.type
_entity_poly.pdbx_seq_one_letter_code
_entity_poly.pdbx_strand_id
1 'polypeptide(L)'
;MKQTLLTAPSIATIPASAAGAQVLRVFDRLGIREAMHAKTKVQPGPAQIVEVVAQGEAELGVFLLNVLTAPGLEVVGPFPADLQQEIVFTAAVAAHTKEAAAAKAFITYLTTPAATAVIKAKGMHPG
;
A
#
# COMPACT_ATOMS: atom_id res chain seq x y z
N MET A 1 0.75 10.34 15.10
CA MET A 1 0.21 10.13 13.75
C MET A 1 -0.69 11.27 13.26
N LYS A 2 -1.90 11.56 13.86
CA LYS A 2 -2.76 12.67 13.38
C LYS A 2 -2.00 13.99 13.26
N GLN A 3 -1.25 14.36 14.30
CA GLN A 3 -0.44 15.58 14.29
C GLN A 3 0.62 15.55 13.18
N THR A 4 1.34 14.44 12.99
CA THR A 4 2.34 14.27 11.92
C THR A 4 1.72 14.49 10.54
N LEU A 5 0.54 13.89 10.28
CA LEU A 5 -0.20 14.10 9.04
C LEU A 5 -0.61 15.56 8.86
N LEU A 6 -1.04 16.25 9.93
CA LEU A 6 -1.45 17.64 9.86
C LEU A 6 -0.27 18.60 9.66
N THR A 7 0.89 18.32 10.23
CA THR A 7 2.08 19.17 10.11
C THR A 7 2.87 18.95 8.82
N ALA A 8 2.81 17.75 8.24
CA ALA A 8 3.48 17.49 6.96
C ALA A 8 2.95 18.44 5.86
N PRO A 9 3.84 19.12 5.12
CA PRO A 9 3.44 20.07 4.08
C PRO A 9 2.77 19.41 2.88
N SER A 10 3.10 18.15 2.59
CA SER A 10 2.51 17.38 1.50
C SER A 10 2.53 15.88 1.76
N ILE A 11 1.58 15.17 1.18
CA ILE A 11 1.51 13.70 1.16
C ILE A 11 1.34 13.19 -0.26
N ALA A 12 1.90 12.02 -0.57
CA ALA A 12 1.70 11.31 -1.83
C ALA A 12 0.89 10.03 -1.61
N THR A 13 -0.16 9.83 -2.41
CA THR A 13 -1.00 8.62 -2.39
C THR A 13 -1.75 8.46 -3.72
N ILE A 14 -2.50 7.35 -3.87
CA ILE A 14 -3.35 7.05 -5.04
C ILE A 14 -4.81 6.91 -4.56
N PRO A 15 -5.57 7.99 -4.41
CA PRO A 15 -6.93 7.95 -3.85
C PRO A 15 -7.89 7.02 -4.59
N ALA A 16 -7.74 6.88 -5.90
CA ALA A 16 -8.59 6.04 -6.75
C ALA A 16 -8.32 4.53 -6.63
N SER A 17 -7.28 4.13 -5.90
CA SER A 17 -6.98 2.71 -5.66
C SER A 17 -7.68 2.16 -4.41
N ALA A 18 -7.76 0.82 -4.28
CA ALA A 18 -8.27 0.18 -3.06
C ALA A 18 -7.48 0.60 -1.81
N ALA A 19 -6.15 0.68 -1.92
CA ALA A 19 -5.29 1.16 -0.84
C ALA A 19 -5.53 2.63 -0.52
N GLY A 20 -5.65 3.48 -1.54
CA GLY A 20 -5.95 4.90 -1.35
C GLY A 20 -7.32 5.14 -0.76
N ALA A 21 -8.34 4.38 -1.14
CA ALA A 21 -9.66 4.44 -0.52
C ALA A 21 -9.59 4.13 0.98
N GLN A 22 -8.72 3.21 1.40
CA GLN A 22 -8.47 2.93 2.82
C GLN A 22 -7.78 4.10 3.52
N VAL A 23 -6.77 4.71 2.90
CA VAL A 23 -6.11 5.92 3.42
C VAL A 23 -7.14 7.04 3.63
N LEU A 24 -8.03 7.25 2.67
CA LEU A 24 -9.09 8.26 2.79
C LEU A 24 -10.05 7.97 3.96
N ARG A 25 -10.41 6.70 4.18
CA ARG A 25 -11.22 6.31 5.36
C ARG A 25 -10.51 6.60 6.69
N VAL A 26 -9.20 6.41 6.75
CA VAL A 26 -8.41 6.80 7.93
C VAL A 26 -8.48 8.32 8.15
N PHE A 27 -8.36 9.11 7.10
CA PHE A 27 -8.49 10.57 7.21
C PHE A 27 -9.89 11.00 7.67
N ASP A 28 -10.96 10.32 7.21
CA ASP A 28 -12.33 10.53 7.67
C ASP A 28 -12.47 10.24 9.16
N ARG A 29 -11.98 9.08 9.62
CA ARG A 29 -12.03 8.67 11.03
C ARG A 29 -11.26 9.61 11.95
N LEU A 30 -10.19 10.23 11.46
CA LEU A 30 -9.42 11.23 12.19
C LEU A 30 -10.01 12.64 12.10
N GLY A 31 -11.03 12.86 11.27
CA GLY A 31 -11.63 14.18 11.03
C GLY A 31 -10.66 15.17 10.37
N ILE A 32 -9.79 14.69 9.47
CA ILE A 32 -8.76 15.51 8.79
C ILE A 32 -8.87 15.46 7.26
N ARG A 33 -9.94 14.90 6.71
CA ARG A 33 -10.09 14.66 5.28
C ARG A 33 -9.82 15.89 4.41
N GLU A 34 -10.44 17.01 4.73
CA GLU A 34 -10.27 18.25 3.96
C GLU A 34 -8.85 18.79 4.03
N ALA A 35 -8.26 18.80 5.22
CA ALA A 35 -6.87 19.22 5.40
C ALA A 35 -5.90 18.35 4.61
N MET A 36 -6.15 17.04 4.53
CA MET A 36 -5.33 16.12 3.73
C MET A 36 -5.57 16.30 2.24
N HIS A 37 -6.82 16.53 1.80
CA HIS A 37 -7.14 16.78 0.40
C HIS A 37 -6.35 17.95 -0.17
N ALA A 38 -6.27 19.06 0.57
CA ALA A 38 -5.58 20.28 0.14
C ALA A 38 -4.07 20.09 -0.12
N LYS A 39 -3.44 19.09 0.51
CA LYS A 39 -2.00 18.82 0.40
C LYS A 39 -1.63 17.45 -0.16
N THR A 40 -2.63 16.73 -0.69
CA THR A 40 -2.41 15.44 -1.35
C THR A 40 -1.89 15.64 -2.76
N LYS A 41 -0.69 15.13 -3.02
CA LYS A 41 -0.13 14.94 -4.35
C LYS A 41 -0.61 13.58 -4.88
N VAL A 42 -1.61 13.59 -5.73
CA VAL A 42 -2.17 12.39 -6.35
C VAL A 42 -1.16 11.80 -7.32
N GLN A 43 -0.85 10.51 -7.14
CA GLN A 43 0.09 9.80 -8.00
C GLN A 43 -0.65 8.83 -8.94
N PRO A 44 -0.15 8.63 -10.17
CA PRO A 44 -0.75 7.70 -11.13
C PRO A 44 -0.46 6.23 -10.81
N GLY A 45 0.61 5.95 -10.04
CA GLY A 45 1.00 4.60 -9.70
C GLY A 45 1.90 4.50 -8.46
N PRO A 46 2.11 3.27 -7.95
CA PRO A 46 2.91 3.05 -6.73
C PRO A 46 4.37 3.51 -6.85
N ALA A 47 5.00 3.32 -8.02
CA ALA A 47 6.39 3.72 -8.25
C ALA A 47 6.56 5.24 -8.12
N GLN A 48 5.59 6.03 -8.57
CA GLN A 48 5.62 7.49 -8.48
C GLN A 48 5.48 7.99 -7.04
N ILE A 49 4.80 7.26 -6.15
CA ILE A 49 4.80 7.60 -4.71
C ILE A 49 6.23 7.52 -4.17
N VAL A 50 6.92 6.42 -4.46
CA VAL A 50 8.32 6.23 -4.03
C VAL A 50 9.21 7.35 -4.59
N GLU A 51 9.10 7.64 -5.88
CA GLU A 51 9.90 8.63 -6.58
C GLU A 51 9.74 10.03 -5.98
N VAL A 52 8.51 10.54 -5.87
CA VAL A 52 8.27 11.91 -5.37
C VAL A 52 8.64 12.09 -3.90
N VAL A 53 8.60 11.02 -3.10
CA VAL A 53 9.06 11.08 -1.70
C VAL A 53 10.59 11.01 -1.64
N ALA A 54 11.23 10.13 -2.39
CA ALA A 54 12.69 10.01 -2.44
C ALA A 54 13.36 11.28 -2.98
N GLN A 55 12.70 12.01 -3.88
CA GLN A 55 13.16 13.29 -4.42
C GLN A 55 12.84 14.50 -3.52
N GLY A 56 12.11 14.28 -2.41
CA GLY A 56 11.70 15.37 -1.52
C GLY A 56 10.57 16.23 -2.05
N GLU A 57 9.93 15.84 -3.15
CA GLU A 57 8.78 16.55 -3.70
C GLU A 57 7.52 16.35 -2.84
N ALA A 58 7.40 15.22 -2.16
CA ALA A 58 6.40 14.98 -1.11
C ALA A 58 7.08 14.60 0.19
N GLU A 59 6.59 15.14 1.32
CA GLU A 59 7.12 14.87 2.65
C GLU A 59 6.83 13.44 3.11
N LEU A 60 5.62 12.95 2.84
CA LEU A 60 5.18 11.63 3.28
C LEU A 60 4.55 10.85 2.12
N GLY A 61 4.89 9.56 2.01
CA GLY A 61 4.14 8.57 1.25
C GLY A 61 3.15 7.84 2.17
N VAL A 62 1.87 7.81 1.83
CA VAL A 62 0.85 7.09 2.60
C VAL A 62 0.19 6.05 1.70
N PHE A 63 0.67 4.82 1.79
CA PHE A 63 0.25 3.73 0.90
C PHE A 63 0.57 2.36 1.50
N LEU A 64 0.55 1.31 0.69
CA LEU A 64 0.87 -0.07 1.08
C LEU A 64 2.33 -0.20 1.54
N LEU A 65 2.55 -0.89 2.64
CA LEU A 65 3.88 -1.08 3.22
C LEU A 65 4.87 -1.74 2.24
N ASN A 66 4.43 -2.75 1.49
CA ASN A 66 5.26 -3.43 0.50
C ASN A 66 5.72 -2.53 -0.68
N VAL A 67 5.05 -1.41 -0.90
CA VAL A 67 5.46 -0.38 -1.87
C VAL A 67 6.46 0.57 -1.22
N LEU A 68 6.23 0.97 0.03
CA LEU A 68 7.03 1.97 0.73
C LEU A 68 8.35 1.42 1.30
N THR A 69 8.55 0.10 1.31
CA THR A 69 9.85 -0.54 1.63
C THR A 69 10.80 -0.50 0.42
N ALA A 70 11.13 0.69 -0.05
CA ALA A 70 12.00 0.92 -1.18
C ALA A 70 13.28 1.68 -0.78
N PRO A 71 14.40 1.51 -1.49
CA PRO A 71 15.60 2.31 -1.23
C PRO A 71 15.31 3.81 -1.30
N GLY A 72 15.91 4.58 -0.40
CA GLY A 72 15.72 6.03 -0.32
C GLY A 72 14.52 6.49 0.50
N LEU A 73 13.71 5.55 1.03
CA LEU A 73 12.61 5.86 1.95
C LEU A 73 12.90 5.35 3.36
N GLU A 74 12.49 6.11 4.35
CA GLU A 74 12.41 5.67 5.75
C GLU A 74 10.96 5.30 6.07
N VAL A 75 10.73 4.06 6.50
CA VAL A 75 9.41 3.56 6.87
C VAL A 75 9.09 3.95 8.30
N VAL A 76 8.15 4.87 8.49
CA VAL A 76 7.67 5.30 9.81
C VAL A 76 6.87 4.19 10.52
N GLY A 77 6.14 3.38 9.76
CA GLY A 77 5.37 2.24 10.28
C GLY A 77 3.92 2.17 9.76
N PRO A 78 3.17 1.13 10.18
CA PRO A 78 1.76 0.99 9.85
C PRO A 78 0.90 2.00 10.61
N PHE A 79 -0.36 2.11 10.22
CA PHE A 79 -1.33 2.84 11.02
C PHE A 79 -1.52 2.18 12.40
N PRO A 80 -1.93 2.92 13.44
CA PRO A 80 -2.35 2.32 14.71
C PRO A 80 -3.41 1.24 14.52
N ALA A 81 -3.40 0.22 15.38
CA ALA A 81 -4.23 -0.97 15.23
C ALA A 81 -5.74 -0.67 15.10
N ASP A 82 -6.23 0.37 15.76
CA ASP A 82 -7.62 0.82 15.69
C ASP A 82 -8.00 1.45 14.34
N LEU A 83 -7.02 1.88 13.53
CA LEU A 83 -7.19 2.49 12.21
C LEU A 83 -6.70 1.57 11.09
N GLN A 84 -5.85 0.59 11.42
CA GLN A 84 -5.28 -0.32 10.45
C GLN A 84 -6.37 -1.25 9.88
N GLN A 85 -6.35 -1.39 8.55
CA GLN A 85 -7.12 -2.40 7.85
C GLN A 85 -6.21 -3.07 6.84
N GLU A 86 -6.20 -4.38 6.83
CA GLU A 86 -5.44 -5.15 5.85
C GLU A 86 -6.16 -5.18 4.50
N ILE A 87 -5.39 -5.13 3.43
CA ILE A 87 -5.88 -5.35 2.07
C ILE A 87 -5.50 -6.77 1.69
N VAL A 88 -6.51 -7.61 1.47
CA VAL A 88 -6.33 -9.00 1.09
C VAL A 88 -6.21 -9.09 -0.43
N PHE A 89 -5.11 -9.67 -0.89
CA PHE A 89 -4.91 -10.03 -2.29
C PHE A 89 -5.28 -11.50 -2.48
N THR A 90 -6.12 -11.78 -3.46
CA THR A 90 -6.55 -13.14 -3.78
C THR A 90 -6.15 -13.49 -5.21
N ALA A 91 -5.84 -14.77 -5.45
CA ALA A 91 -5.59 -15.31 -6.77
C ALA A 91 -6.69 -16.30 -7.16
N ALA A 92 -7.13 -16.27 -8.41
CA ALA A 92 -8.12 -17.20 -8.94
C ALA A 92 -7.71 -17.69 -10.34
N VAL A 93 -8.18 -18.88 -10.69
CA VAL A 93 -8.01 -19.43 -12.03
C VAL A 93 -9.16 -18.93 -12.91
N ALA A 94 -8.85 -18.35 -14.06
CA ALA A 94 -9.87 -17.89 -14.99
C ALA A 94 -10.69 -19.07 -15.53
N ALA A 95 -12.03 -18.92 -15.59
CA ALA A 95 -12.97 -20.00 -15.92
C ALA A 95 -12.70 -20.63 -17.31
N HIS A 96 -12.24 -19.85 -18.27
CA HIS A 96 -12.02 -20.27 -19.66
C HIS A 96 -10.54 -20.38 -20.05
N THR A 97 -9.63 -20.47 -19.04
CA THR A 97 -8.21 -20.65 -19.34
C THR A 97 -7.92 -22.03 -19.96
N LYS A 98 -7.03 -22.07 -20.94
CA LYS A 98 -6.49 -23.31 -21.49
C LYS A 98 -5.39 -23.91 -20.61
N GLU A 99 -4.86 -23.14 -19.65
CA GLU A 99 -3.72 -23.47 -18.79
C GLU A 99 -4.13 -23.63 -17.31
N ALA A 100 -5.29 -24.23 -17.04
CA ALA A 100 -5.82 -24.36 -15.69
C ALA A 100 -4.88 -25.13 -14.73
N ALA A 101 -4.17 -26.15 -15.23
CA ALA A 101 -3.22 -26.92 -14.43
C ALA A 101 -2.01 -26.06 -14.02
N ALA A 102 -1.43 -25.29 -14.94
CA ALA A 102 -0.31 -24.39 -14.65
C ALA A 102 -0.73 -23.27 -13.69
N ALA A 103 -1.92 -22.69 -13.88
CA ALA A 103 -2.45 -21.66 -13.00
C ALA A 103 -2.65 -22.18 -11.56
N LYS A 104 -3.22 -23.38 -11.39
CA LYS A 104 -3.35 -24.03 -10.08
C LYS A 104 -1.99 -24.32 -9.44
N ALA A 105 -1.04 -24.84 -10.21
CA ALA A 105 0.31 -25.10 -9.72
C ALA A 105 0.99 -23.82 -9.23
N PHE A 106 0.83 -22.71 -9.94
CA PHE A 106 1.35 -21.40 -9.50
C PHE A 106 0.71 -20.93 -8.20
N ILE A 107 -0.63 -21.02 -8.06
CA ILE A 107 -1.33 -20.66 -6.81
C ILE A 107 -0.82 -21.53 -5.67
N THR A 108 -0.67 -22.86 -5.88
CA THR A 108 -0.09 -23.75 -4.88
C THR A 108 1.35 -23.37 -4.52
N TYR A 109 2.17 -22.98 -5.52
CA TYR A 109 3.52 -22.52 -5.28
C TYR A 109 3.56 -21.30 -4.34
N LEU A 110 2.62 -20.37 -4.45
CA LEU A 110 2.55 -19.19 -3.59
C LEU A 110 2.36 -19.52 -2.09
N THR A 111 1.88 -20.71 -1.76
CA THR A 111 1.73 -21.20 -0.37
C THR A 111 2.94 -21.99 0.15
N THR A 112 3.97 -22.20 -0.69
CA THR A 112 5.19 -22.92 -0.28
C THR A 112 6.03 -22.09 0.70
N PRO A 113 6.87 -22.72 1.55
CA PRO A 113 7.78 -22.02 2.46
C PRO A 113 8.69 -21.02 1.74
N ALA A 114 9.17 -21.36 0.54
CA ALA A 114 10.02 -20.49 -0.26
C ALA A 114 9.29 -19.21 -0.69
N ALA A 115 8.07 -19.33 -1.25
CA ALA A 115 7.26 -18.17 -1.63
C ALA A 115 6.82 -17.35 -0.41
N THR A 116 6.43 -18.02 0.68
CA THR A 116 6.08 -17.38 1.97
C THR A 116 7.23 -16.52 2.50
N ALA A 117 8.47 -16.99 2.43
CA ALA A 117 9.64 -16.22 2.85
C ALA A 117 9.79 -14.92 2.01
N VAL A 118 9.60 -15.01 0.70
CA VAL A 118 9.65 -13.85 -0.20
C VAL A 118 8.51 -12.86 0.10
N ILE A 119 7.28 -13.36 0.28
CA ILE A 119 6.10 -12.55 0.62
C ILE A 119 6.36 -11.74 1.90
N LYS A 120 6.86 -12.41 2.96
CA LYS A 120 7.23 -11.75 4.22
C LYS A 120 8.35 -10.71 4.04
N ALA A 121 9.39 -11.05 3.28
CA ALA A 121 10.50 -10.14 3.00
C ALA A 121 10.06 -8.86 2.25
N LYS A 122 8.93 -8.93 1.54
CA LYS A 122 8.30 -7.79 0.85
C LYS A 122 7.27 -7.04 1.71
N GLY A 123 7.22 -7.28 3.02
CA GLY A 123 6.32 -6.56 3.95
C GLY A 123 4.85 -6.99 3.84
N MET A 124 4.58 -8.19 3.31
CA MET A 124 3.22 -8.75 3.24
C MET A 124 3.07 -9.94 4.19
N HIS A 125 1.83 -10.23 4.59
CA HIS A 125 1.49 -11.42 5.35
C HIS A 125 0.99 -12.51 4.40
N PRO A 126 1.53 -13.74 4.44
CA PRO A 126 0.97 -14.86 3.70
C PRO A 126 -0.39 -15.24 4.30
N GLY A 127 -1.33 -15.67 3.44
CA GLY A 127 -2.64 -16.18 3.86
C GLY A 127 -2.56 -17.57 4.48
#